data_d1bd236aa5baaecae3569ca6f2cbb41a
#
_entry.id   d1bd236aa5baaecae3569ca6f2cbb41a
#
_cell.length_a   1.000
_cell.length_b   1.000
_cell.length_c   1.000
_cell.angle_alpha   90.00
_cell.angle_beta   90.00
_cell.angle_gamma   90.00
#
_symmetry.space_group_name_H-M   'P 1'
#
loop_
_entity.id
_entity.type
_entity.pdbx_description
1 polymer ?
#
loop_
_entity_poly.entity_id
_entity_poly.type
_entity_poly.pdbx_seq_one_letter_code
_entity_poly.pdbx_strand_id
1 'polypeptide(L)'
;MKFIILLFVLTNAFAQTSDLRTIAEKSGWKSTGRAIETELLCKAFQKKFPKDVACKSYGKTPEGRNLLYIMVGDRNPKNPVVWAQAGIHAGEIDGKDAVFWLMKDILEKKITSNPLQGVTLIFIPIVNVDGHERFGKWNRPNQVGPEEMGWRTTAHNLNMNRDFMKADSPEMQAMLKLWLKVDPIVSLDLHVTNGAQFEPEVGIIIIPNEFHGSTSLHKAGRLLENGLMEKLKARGHKALPFYPSFEEEDKPSTGFGRYVSNPRYSQGYWYAQNRIGMLVESHSWKDYATRVKVHYSTVLSTLEMVGQHGKDWVKAAEETRNNVLAGKEVNLSYKHNDKSRLIDFPGYKYKIQKSDITGEDVIKYFPDQPENWKVPFYEVLYADSKVMAPKEGYIIPGTHAKWVKEKLDIHGIRYQSWKPSGNDRLEVFRSTTKEFAKTSFEGHQQLVVTGSWANEEVKIAPGAIFVPIEQKRAFLIMQFFEPVAKDSFVSWGFFNPAFEPKEYMEKYVLEDVAKEMLKDKNVAAEFKQRLKDDAFSKDPAQRHDFFYRKHASWDVKYNMYPVFRK
;
A
#
# COMPACT_ATOMS: atom_id res chain seq x y z
N MET A 1 52.15 -30.86 -4.09
CA MET A 1 52.19 -29.42 -3.81
C MET A 1 50.90 -28.70 -4.23
N LYS A 2 49.70 -29.31 -4.02
CA LYS A 2 48.38 -28.73 -4.40
C LYS A 2 47.33 -28.76 -3.26
N PHE A 3 47.69 -29.18 -2.03
CA PHE A 3 46.76 -29.33 -0.88
C PHE A 3 46.85 -28.21 0.17
N ILE A 4 47.85 -27.30 0.08
CA ILE A 4 48.06 -26.27 1.13
C ILE A 4 47.29 -24.97 0.83
N ILE A 5 46.90 -24.72 -0.43
CA ILE A 5 46.22 -23.46 -0.82
C ILE A 5 44.73 -23.45 -0.42
N LEU A 6 44.08 -24.61 -0.27
CA LEU A 6 42.64 -24.69 0.08
C LEU A 6 42.36 -24.44 1.58
N LEU A 7 43.35 -24.65 2.47
CA LEU A 7 43.19 -24.42 3.91
C LEU A 7 43.29 -22.92 4.30
N PHE A 8 44.02 -22.13 3.53
CA PHE A 8 44.18 -20.68 3.80
C PHE A 8 42.96 -19.84 3.43
N VAL A 9 42.14 -20.27 2.46
CA VAL A 9 40.90 -19.57 2.07
C VAL A 9 39.78 -19.80 3.08
N LEU A 10 39.73 -20.99 3.72
CA LEU A 10 38.73 -21.31 4.73
C LEU A 10 38.98 -20.64 6.09
N THR A 11 40.23 -20.39 6.45
CA THR A 11 40.56 -19.74 7.74
C THR A 11 40.26 -18.23 7.71
N ASN A 12 40.35 -17.56 6.57
CA ASN A 12 39.96 -16.15 6.46
C ASN A 12 38.45 -15.92 6.50
N ALA A 13 37.62 -16.90 6.13
CA ALA A 13 36.16 -16.79 6.22
C ALA A 13 35.63 -16.86 7.66
N PHE A 14 36.37 -17.48 8.59
CA PHE A 14 36.00 -17.59 10.02
C PHE A 14 36.49 -16.45 10.91
N ALA A 15 37.50 -15.66 10.48
CA ALA A 15 38.05 -14.55 11.27
C ALA A 15 37.26 -13.24 11.11
N GLN A 16 36.29 -13.16 10.20
CA GLN A 16 35.57 -11.93 9.85
C GLN A 16 34.29 -11.66 10.67
N THR A 17 34.08 -12.36 11.79
CA THR A 17 32.82 -12.34 12.57
C THR A 17 32.71 -11.21 13.61
N SER A 18 33.63 -10.26 13.68
CA SER A 18 33.60 -9.13 14.64
C SER A 18 33.23 -7.77 14.02
N ASP A 19 33.31 -7.62 12.71
CA ASP A 19 33.02 -6.35 12.01
C ASP A 19 31.54 -6.30 11.61
N LEU A 20 30.77 -5.44 12.29
CA LEU A 20 29.34 -5.22 12.05
C LEU A 20 29.06 -4.12 11.04
N ARG A 21 30.08 -3.58 10.38
CA ARG A 21 29.91 -2.57 9.34
C ARG A 21 29.38 -3.21 8.06
N THR A 22 28.45 -2.50 7.41
CA THR A 22 27.96 -2.86 6.08
C THR A 22 29.01 -2.62 5.00
N ILE A 23 28.82 -3.21 3.82
CA ILE A 23 29.63 -2.89 2.62
C ILE A 23 29.50 -1.40 2.29
N ALA A 24 28.33 -0.80 2.51
CA ALA A 24 28.14 0.63 2.32
C ALA A 24 29.10 1.46 3.21
N GLU A 25 29.18 1.16 4.49
CA GLU A 25 30.13 1.82 5.40
C GLU A 25 31.60 1.58 5.00
N LYS A 26 31.95 0.35 4.60
CA LYS A 26 33.32 -0.03 4.19
C LYS A 26 33.75 0.61 2.88
N SER A 27 32.83 0.82 1.96
CA SER A 27 33.09 1.45 0.66
C SER A 27 33.06 2.99 0.69
N GLY A 28 32.79 3.58 1.86
CA GLY A 28 32.55 5.02 1.96
C GLY A 28 31.30 5.46 1.23
N TRP A 29 30.23 4.66 1.36
CA TRP A 29 28.89 4.90 0.80
C TRP A 29 28.84 4.89 -0.74
N LYS A 30 29.71 4.12 -1.39
CA LYS A 30 29.71 3.94 -2.85
C LYS A 30 28.90 2.74 -3.30
N SER A 31 28.97 1.66 -2.52
CA SER A 31 28.38 0.37 -2.87
C SER A 31 27.46 -0.10 -1.74
N THR A 32 26.53 -1.02 -2.03
CA THR A 32 25.72 -1.73 -1.05
C THR A 32 25.96 -3.23 -1.16
N GLY A 33 25.69 -3.97 -0.08
CA GLY A 33 25.89 -5.43 -0.07
C GLY A 33 24.66 -6.21 -0.58
N ARG A 34 24.93 -7.42 -1.06
CA ARG A 34 23.92 -8.37 -1.54
C ARG A 34 23.20 -9.08 -0.36
N ALA A 35 22.19 -9.89 -0.64
CA ALA A 35 21.41 -10.60 0.38
C ALA A 35 22.27 -11.44 1.34
N ILE A 36 23.38 -12.02 0.86
CA ILE A 36 24.31 -12.76 1.70
C ILE A 36 24.93 -11.90 2.82
N GLU A 37 25.21 -10.60 2.57
CA GLU A 37 25.66 -9.68 3.61
C GLU A 37 24.63 -9.58 4.72
N THR A 38 23.35 -9.46 4.37
CA THR A 38 22.25 -9.38 5.33
C THR A 38 22.18 -10.62 6.24
N GLU A 39 22.37 -11.81 5.67
CA GLU A 39 22.44 -13.06 6.46
C GLU A 39 23.63 -13.08 7.40
N LEU A 40 24.80 -12.68 6.92
CA LEU A 40 26.03 -12.65 7.72
C LEU A 40 25.93 -11.63 8.86
N LEU A 41 25.46 -10.41 8.58
CA LEU A 41 25.26 -9.37 9.60
C LEU A 41 24.20 -9.78 10.62
N CYS A 42 23.07 -10.33 10.18
CA CYS A 42 22.02 -10.83 11.07
C CYS A 42 22.58 -11.82 12.10
N LYS A 43 23.35 -12.82 11.65
CA LYS A 43 24.00 -13.81 12.51
C LYS A 43 25.09 -13.20 13.40
N ALA A 44 25.90 -12.26 12.87
CA ALA A 44 26.96 -11.59 13.60
C ALA A 44 26.40 -10.72 14.74
N PHE A 45 25.34 -9.94 14.48
CA PHE A 45 24.65 -9.18 15.50
C PHE A 45 24.08 -10.07 16.60
N GLN A 46 23.37 -11.16 16.25
CA GLN A 46 22.85 -12.10 17.24
C GLN A 46 23.97 -12.74 18.06
N LYS A 47 25.10 -13.11 17.45
CA LYS A 47 26.24 -13.70 18.15
C LYS A 47 26.87 -12.72 19.15
N LYS A 48 27.03 -11.44 18.75
CA LYS A 48 27.66 -10.42 19.60
C LYS A 48 26.71 -9.92 20.71
N PHE A 49 25.41 -9.83 20.41
CA PHE A 49 24.38 -9.30 21.32
C PHE A 49 23.21 -10.29 21.51
N PRO A 50 23.44 -11.50 22.05
CA PRO A 50 22.42 -12.56 22.07
C PRO A 50 21.20 -12.24 22.95
N LYS A 51 21.34 -11.33 23.92
CA LYS A 51 20.23 -10.89 24.78
C LYS A 51 19.33 -9.87 24.07
N ASP A 52 19.90 -9.03 23.22
CA ASP A 52 19.23 -7.90 22.61
C ASP A 52 18.79 -8.17 21.16
N VAL A 53 19.42 -9.12 20.47
CA VAL A 53 19.18 -9.39 19.05
C VAL A 53 18.74 -10.83 18.82
N ALA A 54 17.69 -11.01 18.01
CA ALA A 54 17.29 -12.30 17.45
C ALA A 54 17.15 -12.20 15.93
N CYS A 55 17.93 -13.02 15.22
CA CYS A 55 17.90 -13.17 13.76
C CYS A 55 17.00 -14.36 13.39
N LYS A 56 15.98 -14.14 12.58
CA LYS A 56 14.98 -15.16 12.22
C LYS A 56 14.59 -15.07 10.75
N SER A 57 14.13 -16.21 10.20
CA SER A 57 13.45 -16.24 8.90
C SER A 57 11.95 -16.28 9.11
N TYR A 58 11.20 -15.59 8.23
CA TYR A 58 9.74 -15.64 8.19
C TYR A 58 9.20 -16.33 6.93
N GLY A 59 10.08 -16.83 6.06
CA GLY A 59 9.72 -17.55 4.86
C GLY A 59 10.89 -17.68 3.89
N LYS A 60 10.56 -18.12 2.70
CA LYS A 60 11.46 -18.16 1.54
C LYS A 60 10.84 -17.50 0.34
N THR A 61 11.69 -16.93 -0.52
CA THR A 61 11.28 -16.40 -1.81
C THR A 61 11.00 -17.54 -2.80
N PRO A 62 10.35 -17.26 -3.96
CA PRO A 62 10.22 -18.22 -5.05
C PRO A 62 11.54 -18.83 -5.52
N GLU A 63 12.64 -18.08 -5.49
CA GLU A 63 13.97 -18.58 -5.84
C GLU A 63 14.71 -19.26 -4.66
N GLY A 64 14.02 -19.50 -3.54
CA GLY A 64 14.52 -20.29 -2.40
C GLY A 64 15.37 -19.52 -1.39
N ARG A 65 15.53 -18.19 -1.51
CA ARG A 65 16.28 -17.35 -0.57
C ARG A 65 15.50 -17.10 0.72
N ASN A 66 16.22 -16.87 1.82
CA ASN A 66 15.59 -16.61 3.11
C ASN A 66 15.01 -15.19 3.18
N LEU A 67 13.77 -15.09 3.62
CA LEU A 67 13.14 -13.84 4.04
C LEU A 67 13.47 -13.62 5.52
N LEU A 68 14.31 -12.62 5.84
CA LEU A 68 14.84 -12.42 7.17
C LEU A 68 14.21 -11.25 7.89
N TYR A 69 14.05 -11.40 9.21
CA TYR A 69 13.81 -10.28 10.11
C TYR A 69 14.71 -10.33 11.33
N ILE A 70 15.01 -9.16 11.86
CA ILE A 70 15.83 -8.97 13.03
C ILE A 70 14.97 -8.30 14.09
N MET A 71 14.89 -8.92 15.27
CA MET A 71 14.25 -8.35 16.44
C MET A 71 15.33 -7.75 17.33
N VAL A 72 15.20 -6.49 17.70
CA VAL A 72 16.18 -5.76 18.50
C VAL A 72 15.50 -5.10 19.70
N GLY A 73 16.11 -5.20 20.88
CA GLY A 73 15.61 -4.70 22.16
C GLY A 73 15.40 -5.81 23.18
N ASP A 74 14.81 -5.48 24.32
CA ASP A 74 14.62 -6.41 25.46
C ASP A 74 13.57 -7.51 25.22
N ARG A 75 12.90 -7.49 24.11
CA ARG A 75 11.91 -8.48 23.67
C ARG A 75 10.74 -8.71 24.65
N ASN A 76 10.47 -7.76 25.53
CA ASN A 76 9.29 -7.81 26.38
C ASN A 76 8.02 -7.72 25.54
N PRO A 77 7.08 -8.68 25.60
CA PRO A 77 5.86 -8.67 24.80
C PRO A 77 4.91 -7.50 25.09
N LYS A 78 5.13 -6.78 26.20
CA LYS A 78 4.37 -5.57 26.57
C LYS A 78 4.93 -4.28 25.95
N ASN A 79 6.11 -4.35 25.35
CA ASN A 79 6.69 -3.17 24.71
C ASN A 79 5.95 -2.82 23.42
N PRO A 80 5.74 -1.52 23.15
CA PRO A 80 5.34 -1.08 21.83
C PRO A 80 6.38 -1.51 20.80
N VAL A 81 5.91 -1.97 19.65
CA VAL A 81 6.76 -2.47 18.57
C VAL A 81 6.82 -1.44 17.45
N VAL A 82 8.04 -1.16 16.99
CA VAL A 82 8.32 -0.45 15.75
C VAL A 82 8.72 -1.46 14.69
N TRP A 83 8.07 -1.40 13.54
CA TRP A 83 8.43 -2.15 12.35
C TRP A 83 9.14 -1.23 11.36
N ALA A 84 10.34 -1.59 10.93
CA ALA A 84 11.06 -0.92 9.86
C ALA A 84 11.37 -1.90 8.74
N GLN A 85 10.92 -1.63 7.53
CA GLN A 85 11.21 -2.44 6.35
C GLN A 85 11.91 -1.62 5.28
N ALA A 86 12.82 -2.27 4.55
CA ALA A 86 13.54 -1.68 3.43
C ALA A 86 13.51 -2.59 2.20
N GLY A 87 13.78 -2.03 1.03
CA GLY A 87 13.94 -2.79 -0.20
C GLY A 87 12.67 -3.51 -0.69
N ILE A 88 11.48 -2.97 -0.45
CA ILE A 88 10.26 -3.44 -1.14
C ILE A 88 10.39 -3.18 -2.65
N HIS A 89 10.96 -2.03 -3.03
CA HIS A 89 11.60 -1.82 -4.31
C HIS A 89 13.10 -2.07 -4.12
N ALA A 90 13.61 -3.16 -4.61
CA ALA A 90 14.91 -3.68 -4.18
C ALA A 90 16.12 -2.81 -4.54
N GLY A 91 15.98 -1.86 -5.47
CA GLY A 91 17.01 -0.86 -5.77
C GLY A 91 17.00 0.36 -4.83
N GLU A 92 15.94 0.54 -4.04
CA GLU A 92 15.79 1.59 -3.03
C GLU A 92 16.29 1.06 -1.68
N ILE A 93 17.59 0.84 -1.57
CA ILE A 93 18.17 0.00 -0.52
C ILE A 93 18.80 0.78 0.64
N ASP A 94 18.71 2.10 0.62
CA ASP A 94 19.28 3.01 1.61
C ASP A 94 18.87 2.66 3.04
N GLY A 95 17.59 2.31 3.22
CA GLY A 95 17.04 1.90 4.51
C GLY A 95 17.70 0.66 5.11
N LYS A 96 18.16 -0.30 4.28
CA LYS A 96 18.89 -1.49 4.75
C LYS A 96 20.18 -1.09 5.45
N ASP A 97 20.98 -0.29 4.78
CA ASP A 97 22.29 0.10 5.29
C ASP A 97 22.16 1.09 6.47
N ALA A 98 21.15 1.96 6.42
CA ALA A 98 20.83 2.91 7.50
C ALA A 98 20.47 2.21 8.81
N VAL A 99 19.59 1.19 8.76
CA VAL A 99 19.14 0.52 9.98
C VAL A 99 20.21 -0.41 10.54
N PHE A 100 21.00 -1.09 9.71
CA PHE A 100 22.17 -1.83 10.21
C PHE A 100 23.19 -0.91 10.90
N TRP A 101 23.47 0.25 10.32
CA TRP A 101 24.34 1.25 10.95
C TRP A 101 23.75 1.72 12.28
N LEU A 102 22.47 2.06 12.32
CA LEU A 102 21.77 2.48 13.54
C LEU A 102 21.81 1.39 14.63
N MET A 103 21.50 0.14 14.28
CA MET A 103 21.58 -0.99 15.20
C MET A 103 22.97 -1.12 15.83
N LYS A 104 24.03 -1.02 15.03
CA LYS A 104 25.41 -1.06 15.50
C LYS A 104 25.66 0.05 16.51
N ASP A 105 25.29 1.28 16.20
CA ASP A 105 25.57 2.44 17.06
C ASP A 105 24.77 2.38 18.38
N ILE A 106 23.53 1.88 18.36
CA ILE A 106 22.73 1.66 19.58
C ILE A 106 23.38 0.57 20.45
N LEU A 107 23.66 -0.60 19.87
CA LEU A 107 24.15 -1.77 20.61
C LEU A 107 25.58 -1.59 21.10
N GLU A 108 26.40 -0.83 20.40
CA GLU A 108 27.76 -0.45 20.84
C GLU A 108 27.75 0.81 21.73
N LYS A 109 26.55 1.33 22.11
CA LYS A 109 26.36 2.50 23.00
C LYS A 109 27.05 3.76 22.51
N LYS A 110 27.07 4.00 21.19
CA LYS A 110 27.57 5.23 20.58
C LYS A 110 26.55 6.36 20.59
N ILE A 111 25.28 6.04 20.83
CA ILE A 111 24.18 7.00 20.97
C ILE A 111 23.97 7.27 22.45
N THR A 112 23.90 8.55 22.83
CA THR A 112 23.77 8.97 24.24
C THR A 112 22.43 8.53 24.86
N SER A 113 21.34 8.53 24.07
CA SER A 113 20.05 8.00 24.49
C SER A 113 19.98 6.48 24.26
N ASN A 114 19.12 5.78 25.03
CA ASN A 114 18.79 4.40 24.73
C ASN A 114 17.42 4.33 24.03
N PRO A 115 17.37 4.44 22.70
CA PRO A 115 16.10 4.50 21.96
C PRO A 115 15.34 3.18 21.95
N LEU A 116 15.94 2.08 22.42
CA LEU A 116 15.30 0.77 22.58
C LEU A 116 14.82 0.51 24.02
N GLN A 117 14.96 1.48 24.93
CA GLN A 117 14.43 1.31 26.27
C GLN A 117 12.90 1.24 26.27
N GLY A 118 12.35 0.06 26.56
CA GLY A 118 10.90 -0.17 26.55
C GLY A 118 10.29 -0.18 25.13
N VAL A 119 11.10 -0.39 24.08
CA VAL A 119 10.68 -0.50 22.68
C VAL A 119 11.30 -1.75 22.07
N THR A 120 10.55 -2.44 21.23
CA THR A 120 11.09 -3.52 20.39
C THR A 120 11.11 -3.06 18.93
N LEU A 121 12.27 -3.14 18.28
CA LEU A 121 12.39 -2.93 16.84
C LEU A 121 12.31 -4.27 16.11
N ILE A 122 11.43 -4.35 15.10
CA ILE A 122 11.46 -5.40 14.07
C ILE A 122 11.98 -4.78 12.81
N PHE A 123 13.09 -5.29 12.32
CA PHE A 123 13.73 -4.83 11.10
C PHE A 123 13.68 -5.88 10.00
N ILE A 124 13.13 -5.53 8.84
CA ILE A 124 13.18 -6.32 7.61
C ILE A 124 14.19 -5.65 6.67
N PRO A 125 15.41 -6.19 6.55
CA PRO A 125 16.46 -5.52 5.78
C PRO A 125 16.17 -5.44 4.28
N ILE A 126 15.60 -6.51 3.73
CA ILE A 126 15.24 -6.61 2.32
C ILE A 126 13.90 -7.35 2.23
N VAL A 127 12.84 -6.66 1.83
CA VAL A 127 11.52 -7.27 1.61
C VAL A 127 11.52 -8.09 0.32
N ASN A 128 12.06 -7.52 -0.77
CA ASN A 128 12.13 -8.13 -2.10
C ASN A 128 13.53 -8.69 -2.35
N VAL A 129 13.83 -9.86 -1.79
CA VAL A 129 15.17 -10.45 -1.85
C VAL A 129 15.55 -10.92 -3.26
N ASP A 130 14.62 -11.52 -4.02
CA ASP A 130 14.91 -11.97 -5.38
C ASP A 130 15.14 -10.78 -6.34
N GLY A 131 14.33 -9.71 -6.21
CA GLY A 131 14.59 -8.47 -6.92
C GLY A 131 15.92 -7.83 -6.52
N HIS A 132 16.32 -7.95 -5.25
CA HIS A 132 17.62 -7.45 -4.79
C HIS A 132 18.79 -8.22 -5.40
N GLU A 133 18.69 -9.54 -5.55
CA GLU A 133 19.70 -10.38 -6.17
C GLU A 133 19.80 -10.22 -7.69
N ARG A 134 18.78 -9.67 -8.33
CA ARG A 134 18.86 -9.17 -9.70
C ARG A 134 19.64 -7.85 -9.73
N PHE A 135 20.87 -7.92 -9.28
CA PHE A 135 21.77 -6.82 -8.94
C PHE A 135 22.49 -6.30 -10.19
N GLY A 136 22.61 -4.98 -10.31
CA GLY A 136 23.32 -4.39 -11.46
C GLY A 136 23.31 -2.87 -11.45
N LYS A 137 24.18 -2.32 -12.32
CA LYS A 137 24.20 -0.88 -12.62
C LYS A 137 22.90 -0.49 -13.32
N TRP A 138 22.47 0.76 -13.15
CA TRP A 138 21.33 1.34 -13.87
C TRP A 138 19.95 0.75 -13.57
N ASN A 139 19.84 -0.17 -12.60
CA ASN A 139 18.55 -0.71 -12.19
C ASN A 139 17.58 0.37 -11.66
N ARG A 140 18.13 1.53 -11.27
CA ARG A 140 17.37 2.73 -10.89
C ARG A 140 17.95 3.94 -11.63
N PRO A 141 17.54 4.19 -12.89
CA PRO A 141 18.15 5.20 -13.75
C PRO A 141 18.02 6.63 -13.22
N ASN A 142 17.01 6.89 -12.37
CA ASN A 142 16.77 8.20 -11.78
C ASN A 142 17.47 8.40 -10.42
N GLN A 143 18.23 7.42 -9.94
CA GLN A 143 18.81 7.42 -8.60
C GLN A 143 20.34 7.56 -8.63
N VAL A 144 20.87 8.49 -7.84
CA VAL A 144 22.31 8.69 -7.69
C VAL A 144 22.89 7.67 -6.69
N GLY A 145 23.47 6.58 -7.20
CA GLY A 145 24.06 5.51 -6.39
C GLY A 145 23.04 4.67 -5.61
N PRO A 146 23.51 3.61 -4.96
CA PRO A 146 24.88 3.05 -5.01
C PRO A 146 25.29 2.61 -6.42
N GLU A 147 26.56 2.21 -6.63
CA GLU A 147 27.09 1.82 -7.95
C GLU A 147 26.31 0.70 -8.61
N GLU A 148 25.86 -0.27 -7.83
CA GLU A 148 24.98 -1.37 -8.23
C GLU A 148 23.87 -1.55 -7.19
N MET A 149 22.69 -1.97 -7.62
CA MET A 149 21.52 -2.13 -6.78
C MET A 149 20.56 -3.18 -7.34
N GLY A 150 19.55 -3.57 -6.56
CA GLY A 150 18.52 -4.51 -6.98
C GLY A 150 17.55 -3.96 -8.02
N TRP A 151 16.77 -4.86 -8.59
CA TRP A 151 15.67 -4.56 -9.52
C TRP A 151 14.35 -4.32 -8.77
N ARG A 152 13.48 -3.47 -9.31
CA ARG A 152 12.26 -3.01 -8.64
C ARG A 152 11.31 -4.13 -8.22
N THR A 153 11.07 -5.11 -9.10
CA THR A 153 10.01 -6.11 -8.97
C THR A 153 10.53 -7.45 -8.43
N THR A 154 9.62 -8.31 -7.97
CA THR A 154 9.91 -9.68 -7.52
C THR A 154 10.33 -10.59 -8.67
N ALA A 155 10.68 -11.87 -8.37
CA ALA A 155 10.90 -12.91 -9.37
C ALA A 155 9.67 -13.13 -10.28
N HIS A 156 8.46 -12.94 -9.75
CA HIS A 156 7.21 -13.00 -10.52
C HIS A 156 6.89 -11.69 -11.27
N ASN A 157 7.80 -10.74 -11.29
CA ASN A 157 7.65 -9.41 -11.90
C ASN A 157 6.50 -8.58 -11.30
N LEU A 158 6.17 -8.79 -10.03
CA LEU A 158 5.17 -8.02 -9.29
C LEU A 158 5.82 -6.88 -8.50
N ASN A 159 5.14 -5.72 -8.45
CA ASN A 159 5.49 -4.63 -7.56
C ASN A 159 4.83 -4.84 -6.18
N MET A 160 5.59 -5.25 -5.19
CA MET A 160 5.06 -5.53 -3.86
C MET A 160 4.42 -4.31 -3.19
N ASN A 161 4.83 -3.07 -3.54
CA ASN A 161 4.17 -1.86 -3.05
C ASN A 161 2.86 -1.53 -3.81
N ARG A 162 2.23 -2.53 -4.42
CA ARG A 162 0.86 -2.55 -4.96
C ARG A 162 0.11 -3.79 -4.48
N ASP A 163 0.74 -4.59 -3.62
CA ASP A 163 0.31 -5.95 -3.32
C ASP A 163 -0.26 -6.14 -1.90
N PHE A 164 -0.27 -5.11 -1.06
CA PHE A 164 -0.74 -5.23 0.33
C PHE A 164 -2.18 -5.72 0.46
N MET A 165 -3.08 -5.32 -0.45
CA MET A 165 -4.48 -5.79 -0.42
C MET A 165 -4.65 -7.14 -1.12
N LYS A 166 -4.16 -7.26 -2.35
CA LYS A 166 -4.38 -8.48 -3.13
C LYS A 166 -3.52 -9.66 -2.66
N ALA A 167 -2.33 -9.39 -2.09
CA ALA A 167 -1.40 -10.38 -1.54
C ALA A 167 -1.18 -11.56 -2.49
N ASP A 168 -0.73 -11.28 -3.72
CA ASP A 168 -0.51 -12.29 -4.75
C ASP A 168 0.90 -12.88 -4.64
N SER A 169 1.91 -12.05 -4.28
CA SER A 169 3.27 -12.54 -4.13
C SER A 169 3.45 -13.34 -2.84
N PRO A 170 4.16 -14.49 -2.89
CA PRO A 170 4.46 -15.29 -1.70
C PRO A 170 5.18 -14.51 -0.60
N GLU A 171 6.07 -13.60 -0.98
CA GLU A 171 6.81 -12.74 -0.07
C GLU A 171 5.87 -11.81 0.70
N MET A 172 4.89 -11.20 0.02
CA MET A 172 3.89 -10.36 0.67
C MET A 172 3.02 -11.17 1.63
N GLN A 173 2.58 -12.37 1.22
CA GLN A 173 1.81 -13.25 2.10
C GLN A 173 2.58 -13.61 3.37
N ALA A 174 3.86 -13.94 3.25
CA ALA A 174 4.72 -14.26 4.39
C ALA A 174 4.93 -13.03 5.30
N MET A 175 5.17 -11.86 4.71
CA MET A 175 5.39 -10.61 5.43
C MET A 175 4.13 -10.18 6.20
N LEU A 176 2.96 -10.24 5.59
CA LEU A 176 1.70 -9.88 6.23
C LEU A 176 1.38 -10.81 7.41
N LYS A 177 1.62 -12.11 7.29
CA LYS A 177 1.46 -13.08 8.39
C LYS A 177 2.40 -12.74 9.56
N LEU A 178 3.65 -12.38 9.28
CA LEU A 178 4.59 -11.95 10.32
C LEU A 178 4.12 -10.63 10.95
N TRP A 179 3.73 -9.64 10.14
CA TRP A 179 3.27 -8.34 10.62
C TRP A 179 2.06 -8.47 11.55
N LEU A 180 1.08 -9.31 11.20
CA LEU A 180 -0.09 -9.59 12.03
C LEU A 180 0.27 -10.26 13.37
N LYS A 181 1.28 -11.13 13.36
CA LYS A 181 1.79 -11.80 14.57
C LYS A 181 2.51 -10.84 15.50
N VAL A 182 3.25 -9.89 14.94
CA VAL A 182 4.05 -8.89 15.66
C VAL A 182 3.17 -7.75 16.16
N ASP A 183 2.18 -7.35 15.37
CA ASP A 183 1.21 -6.28 15.64
C ASP A 183 1.86 -4.93 16.04
N PRO A 184 2.75 -4.36 15.20
CA PRO A 184 3.47 -3.13 15.52
C PRO A 184 2.54 -1.92 15.63
N ILE A 185 2.88 -0.97 16.51
CA ILE A 185 2.11 0.28 16.65
C ILE A 185 2.50 1.31 15.59
N VAL A 186 3.77 1.36 15.20
CA VAL A 186 4.30 2.20 14.12
C VAL A 186 5.05 1.32 13.14
N SER A 187 4.75 1.47 11.86
CA SER A 187 5.43 0.76 10.77
C SER A 187 5.99 1.75 9.76
N LEU A 188 7.29 1.61 9.44
CA LEU A 188 8.01 2.42 8.47
C LEU A 188 8.32 1.61 7.23
N ASP A 189 8.01 2.18 6.06
CA ASP A 189 8.44 1.69 4.75
C ASP A 189 9.50 2.65 4.19
N LEU A 190 10.74 2.17 4.05
CA LEU A 190 11.89 2.98 3.72
C LEU A 190 12.17 2.93 2.22
N HIS A 191 11.93 4.05 1.55
CA HIS A 191 11.95 4.22 0.10
C HIS A 191 12.90 5.30 -0.38
N VAL A 192 13.05 5.37 -1.71
CA VAL A 192 13.71 6.46 -2.42
C VAL A 192 12.76 6.98 -3.50
N THR A 193 12.34 8.24 -3.39
CA THR A 193 11.43 8.86 -4.35
C THR A 193 12.14 9.30 -5.61
N ASN A 194 11.41 9.26 -6.73
CA ASN A 194 11.79 9.94 -7.97
C ASN A 194 11.31 11.40 -7.94
N GLY A 195 11.51 12.13 -9.03
CA GLY A 195 10.90 13.42 -9.27
C GLY A 195 11.89 14.58 -9.36
N ALA A 196 11.37 15.78 -9.11
CA ALA A 196 12.05 17.03 -9.27
C ALA A 196 13.26 17.20 -8.35
N GLN A 197 14.18 18.06 -8.75
CA GLN A 197 15.32 18.42 -7.92
C GLN A 197 14.97 19.60 -7.00
N PHE A 198 15.06 19.37 -5.69
CA PHE A 198 14.81 20.38 -4.64
C PHE A 198 15.72 20.15 -3.43
N GLU A 199 15.74 21.12 -2.49
CA GLU A 199 16.63 21.05 -1.35
C GLU A 199 16.28 19.97 -0.32
N PRO A 200 15.01 19.70 0.05
CA PRO A 200 14.67 18.69 1.02
C PRO A 200 15.28 17.32 0.70
N GLU A 201 15.68 16.61 1.75
CA GLU A 201 16.35 15.31 1.64
C GLU A 201 15.36 14.15 1.70
N VAL A 202 14.19 14.37 2.33
CA VAL A 202 13.19 13.35 2.59
C VAL A 202 11.78 13.93 2.66
N GLY A 203 10.83 13.23 2.04
CA GLY A 203 9.41 13.41 2.23
C GLY A 203 8.86 12.28 3.12
N ILE A 204 8.00 12.60 4.07
CA ILE A 204 7.44 11.62 5.01
C ILE A 204 5.93 11.78 5.07
N ILE A 205 5.20 10.67 4.85
CA ILE A 205 3.75 10.59 5.03
C ILE A 205 3.46 9.74 6.25
N ILE A 206 2.69 10.26 7.20
CA ILE A 206 2.20 9.52 8.37
C ILE A 206 0.68 9.43 8.31
N ILE A 207 0.15 8.21 8.41
CA ILE A 207 -1.29 7.91 8.40
C ILE A 207 -1.60 6.96 9.57
N PRO A 208 -2.65 7.21 10.39
CA PRO A 208 -3.56 8.35 10.30
C PRO A 208 -2.98 9.61 10.94
N ASN A 209 -3.55 10.75 10.58
CA ASN A 209 -3.37 12.02 11.26
C ASN A 209 -4.72 12.78 11.34
N GLU A 210 -4.74 13.98 11.86
CA GLU A 210 -5.99 14.75 12.10
C GLU A 210 -6.79 15.07 10.82
N PHE A 211 -6.16 15.02 9.63
CA PHE A 211 -6.86 15.20 8.36
C PHE A 211 -7.78 14.03 8.01
N HIS A 212 -7.59 12.87 8.65
CA HIS A 212 -8.38 11.64 8.43
C HIS A 212 -9.53 11.48 9.44
N GLY A 213 -9.49 12.20 10.56
CA GLY A 213 -10.47 12.10 11.63
C GLY A 213 -9.97 12.64 12.97
N SER A 214 -10.72 12.41 14.02
CA SER A 214 -10.49 13.01 15.35
C SER A 214 -10.29 12.01 16.49
N THR A 215 -10.09 10.73 16.19
CA THR A 215 -9.86 9.70 17.23
C THR A 215 -8.51 9.91 17.93
N SER A 216 -8.31 9.22 19.06
CA SER A 216 -7.03 9.21 19.77
C SER A 216 -5.86 8.77 18.88
N LEU A 217 -6.09 7.82 17.96
CA LEU A 217 -5.07 7.35 17.00
C LEU A 217 -4.69 8.42 15.96
N HIS A 218 -5.66 9.23 15.50
CA HIS A 218 -5.38 10.36 14.60
C HIS A 218 -4.50 11.41 15.28
N LYS A 219 -4.79 11.72 16.57
CA LYS A 219 -3.97 12.63 17.38
C LYS A 219 -2.55 12.08 17.60
N ALA A 220 -2.42 10.76 17.80
CA ALA A 220 -1.13 10.08 17.95
C ALA A 220 -0.29 10.21 16.66
N GLY A 221 -0.87 10.00 15.49
CA GLY A 221 -0.18 10.17 14.21
C GLY A 221 0.27 11.62 13.98
N ARG A 222 -0.55 12.61 14.36
CA ARG A 222 -0.16 14.03 14.26
C ARG A 222 0.98 14.38 15.23
N LEU A 223 0.94 13.84 16.45
CA LEU A 223 2.03 14.02 17.42
C LEU A 223 3.35 13.44 16.88
N LEU A 224 3.29 12.24 16.28
CA LEU A 224 4.45 11.63 15.64
C LEU A 224 4.96 12.49 14.47
N GLU A 225 4.09 12.99 13.59
CA GLU A 225 4.47 13.84 12.45
C GLU A 225 5.23 15.09 12.93
N ASN A 226 4.64 15.85 13.86
CA ASN A 226 5.24 17.08 14.37
C ASN A 226 6.58 16.82 15.07
N GLY A 227 6.61 15.87 16.02
CA GLY A 227 7.84 15.57 16.76
C GLY A 227 8.95 15.00 15.88
N LEU A 228 8.60 14.23 14.84
CA LEU A 228 9.56 13.73 13.87
C LEU A 228 10.18 14.87 13.03
N MET A 229 9.35 15.81 12.54
CA MET A 229 9.85 16.97 11.79
C MET A 229 10.81 17.81 12.64
N GLU A 230 10.47 18.07 13.90
CA GLU A 230 11.34 18.81 14.84
C GLU A 230 12.66 18.09 15.10
N LYS A 231 12.63 16.77 15.34
CA LYS A 231 13.82 15.97 15.58
C LYS A 231 14.72 15.90 14.35
N LEU A 232 14.19 15.75 13.15
CA LEU A 232 14.96 15.75 11.91
C LEU A 232 15.60 17.10 11.66
N LYS A 233 14.88 18.19 11.88
CA LYS A 233 15.43 19.56 11.81
C LYS A 233 16.57 19.76 12.80
N ALA A 234 16.42 19.30 14.05
CA ALA A 234 17.46 19.39 15.08
C ALA A 234 18.72 18.56 14.73
N ARG A 235 18.58 17.51 13.90
CA ARG A 235 19.66 16.69 13.35
C ARG A 235 20.24 17.24 12.05
N GLY A 236 19.79 18.42 11.61
CA GLY A 236 20.30 19.12 10.42
C GLY A 236 19.69 18.67 9.09
N HIS A 237 18.57 17.92 9.12
CA HIS A 237 17.87 17.47 7.93
C HIS A 237 16.76 18.44 7.49
N LYS A 238 16.60 18.57 6.18
CA LYS A 238 15.47 19.25 5.54
C LYS A 238 14.41 18.20 5.18
N ALA A 239 13.39 18.04 6.03
CA ALA A 239 12.32 17.05 5.83
C ALA A 239 10.98 17.73 5.50
N LEU A 240 10.16 17.06 4.70
CA LEU A 240 8.80 17.48 4.33
C LEU A 240 7.78 16.55 4.98
N PRO A 241 6.67 17.06 5.56
CA PRO A 241 5.58 16.25 6.09
C PRO A 241 4.58 15.82 5.01
N PHE A 242 5.03 15.62 3.77
CA PHE A 242 4.23 15.16 2.64
C PHE A 242 5.13 14.57 1.54
N TYR A 243 4.52 13.83 0.62
CA TYR A 243 5.19 13.32 -0.57
C TYR A 243 5.31 14.44 -1.62
N PRO A 244 6.51 14.82 -2.04
CA PRO A 244 6.71 15.97 -2.92
C PRO A 244 6.53 15.62 -4.40
N SER A 245 5.28 15.27 -4.79
CA SER A 245 4.89 15.13 -6.18
C SER A 245 4.10 16.35 -6.62
N PHE A 246 4.45 16.94 -7.75
CA PHE A 246 3.67 18.04 -8.31
C PHE A 246 2.27 17.57 -8.74
N GLU A 247 1.28 18.47 -8.72
CA GLU A 247 -0.07 18.17 -9.21
C GLU A 247 -0.09 17.85 -10.71
N GLU A 248 0.73 18.52 -11.49
CA GLU A 248 1.00 18.16 -12.88
C GLU A 248 2.49 17.82 -13.01
N GLU A 249 2.79 16.67 -13.63
CA GLU A 249 4.15 16.18 -13.82
C GLU A 249 5.03 17.25 -14.50
N ASP A 250 6.26 17.41 -14.01
CA ASP A 250 7.25 18.38 -14.48
C ASP A 250 6.83 19.87 -14.47
N LYS A 251 5.80 20.22 -13.68
CA LYS A 251 5.35 21.61 -13.52
C LYS A 251 5.42 22.10 -12.06
N PRO A 252 6.57 22.61 -11.59
CA PRO A 252 6.71 23.08 -10.20
C PRO A 252 5.66 24.12 -9.78
N SER A 253 5.20 24.97 -10.72
CA SER A 253 4.20 26.01 -10.45
C SER A 253 2.83 25.46 -10.04
N THR A 254 2.53 24.19 -10.32
CA THR A 254 1.26 23.56 -9.93
C THR A 254 1.24 23.14 -8.46
N GLY A 255 2.41 23.11 -7.81
CA GLY A 255 2.55 22.84 -6.38
C GLY A 255 2.31 21.41 -5.98
N PHE A 256 1.89 21.22 -4.72
CA PHE A 256 1.81 19.89 -4.08
C PHE A 256 0.48 19.69 -3.39
N GLY A 257 0.05 18.42 -3.27
CA GLY A 257 -1.13 18.04 -2.53
C GLY A 257 -0.82 17.08 -1.36
N ARG A 258 -1.68 17.08 -0.34
CA ARG A 258 -1.74 16.00 0.63
C ARG A 258 -2.58 14.87 0.06
N TYR A 259 -2.06 13.67 0.12
CA TYR A 259 -2.75 12.47 -0.33
C TYR A 259 -2.89 11.48 0.80
N VAL A 260 -4.01 10.76 0.80
CA VAL A 260 -4.24 9.60 1.65
C VAL A 260 -4.03 8.36 0.80
N SER A 261 -3.02 7.61 1.12
CA SER A 261 -2.70 6.39 0.38
C SER A 261 -3.78 5.33 0.56
N ASN A 262 -4.22 4.75 -0.54
CA ASN A 262 -5.11 3.61 -0.53
C ASN A 262 -4.41 2.37 0.06
N PRO A 263 -5.16 1.36 0.54
CA PRO A 263 -4.56 0.20 1.22
C PRO A 263 -3.72 -0.72 0.33
N ARG A 264 -3.66 -0.52 -0.98
CA ARG A 264 -2.68 -1.21 -1.85
C ARG A 264 -1.24 -0.89 -1.49
N TYR A 265 -1.00 0.26 -0.84
CA TYR A 265 0.29 0.75 -0.37
C TYR A 265 0.49 0.43 1.12
N SER A 266 1.73 0.32 1.55
CA SER A 266 2.11 -0.05 2.92
C SER A 266 1.42 0.79 4.00
N GLN A 267 1.58 2.11 3.96
CA GLN A 267 1.04 3.00 4.99
C GLN A 267 -0.50 3.02 5.01
N GLY A 268 -1.15 2.93 3.84
CA GLY A 268 -2.61 2.83 3.74
C GLY A 268 -3.14 1.51 4.30
N TYR A 269 -2.44 0.40 4.08
CA TYR A 269 -2.78 -0.90 4.64
C TYR A 269 -2.64 -0.92 6.16
N TRP A 270 -1.54 -0.39 6.71
CA TRP A 270 -1.35 -0.34 8.16
C TRP A 270 -2.39 0.55 8.84
N TYR A 271 -2.78 1.66 8.20
CA TYR A 271 -3.91 2.45 8.66
C TYR A 271 -5.21 1.65 8.64
N ALA A 272 -5.49 0.89 7.59
CA ALA A 272 -6.68 0.03 7.52
C ALA A 272 -6.71 -1.06 8.61
N GLN A 273 -5.56 -1.38 9.19
CA GLN A 273 -5.39 -2.26 10.37
C GLN A 273 -5.46 -1.50 11.71
N ASN A 274 -5.78 -0.20 11.70
CA ASN A 274 -5.75 0.68 12.87
C ASN A 274 -4.35 0.77 13.53
N ARG A 275 -3.31 0.94 12.71
CA ARG A 275 -1.93 1.18 13.13
C ARG A 275 -1.39 2.43 12.44
N ILE A 276 -0.34 3.02 12.97
CA ILE A 276 0.33 4.16 12.36
C ILE A 276 1.26 3.65 11.27
N GLY A 277 0.98 4.04 10.03
CA GLY A 277 1.81 3.77 8.87
C GLY A 277 2.63 4.99 8.50
N MET A 278 3.89 4.78 8.18
CA MET A 278 4.82 5.83 7.73
C MET A 278 5.49 5.41 6.44
N LEU A 279 5.33 6.22 5.40
CA LEU A 279 6.14 6.16 4.18
C LEU A 279 7.29 7.16 4.33
N VAL A 280 8.52 6.70 4.13
CA VAL A 280 9.74 7.52 4.20
C VAL A 280 10.41 7.50 2.84
N GLU A 281 10.44 8.62 2.16
CA GLU A 281 10.96 8.77 0.80
C GLU A 281 12.17 9.71 0.81
N SER A 282 13.39 9.14 0.87
CA SER A 282 14.59 9.93 0.62
C SER A 282 14.66 10.33 -0.85
N HIS A 283 15.32 11.44 -1.16
CA HIS A 283 15.27 11.97 -2.52
C HIS A 283 16.33 11.36 -3.43
N SER A 284 15.91 10.74 -4.55
CA SER A 284 16.73 9.90 -5.43
C SER A 284 18.00 10.58 -5.99
N TRP A 285 17.95 11.87 -6.24
CA TRP A 285 19.10 12.58 -6.82
C TRP A 285 20.11 13.08 -5.79
N LYS A 286 19.82 12.99 -4.47
CA LYS A 286 20.84 13.16 -3.42
C LYS A 286 21.80 11.97 -3.46
N ASP A 287 23.05 12.18 -3.03
CA ASP A 287 24.01 11.09 -2.94
C ASP A 287 23.58 10.01 -1.94
N TYR A 288 24.16 8.82 -2.09
CA TYR A 288 23.79 7.66 -1.29
C TYR A 288 24.04 7.85 0.21
N ALA A 289 25.14 8.52 0.58
CA ALA A 289 25.47 8.79 1.98
C ALA A 289 24.42 9.69 2.66
N THR A 290 23.99 10.74 1.97
CA THR A 290 22.94 11.66 2.44
C THR A 290 21.62 10.91 2.66
N ARG A 291 21.22 10.05 1.71
CA ARG A 291 19.98 9.29 1.81
C ARG A 291 20.02 8.26 2.95
N VAL A 292 21.12 7.52 3.09
CA VAL A 292 21.32 6.59 4.21
C VAL A 292 21.26 7.32 5.56
N LYS A 293 21.92 8.49 5.66
CA LYS A 293 21.96 9.28 6.90
C LYS A 293 20.57 9.80 7.31
N VAL A 294 19.75 10.22 6.37
CA VAL A 294 18.40 10.70 6.70
C VAL A 294 17.48 9.55 7.10
N HIS A 295 17.61 8.36 6.50
CA HIS A 295 16.90 7.16 6.97
C HIS A 295 17.32 6.75 8.37
N TYR A 296 18.62 6.74 8.66
CA TYR A 296 19.16 6.51 10.01
C TYR A 296 18.50 7.46 11.03
N SER A 297 18.51 8.76 10.74
CA SER A 297 17.94 9.79 11.62
C SER A 297 16.44 9.65 11.79
N THR A 298 15.73 9.25 10.74
CA THR A 298 14.27 9.04 10.76
C THR A 298 13.89 7.86 11.65
N VAL A 299 14.56 6.71 11.50
CA VAL A 299 14.30 5.53 12.33
C VAL A 299 14.68 5.79 13.79
N LEU A 300 15.84 6.41 14.05
CA LEU A 300 16.24 6.81 15.41
C LEU A 300 15.19 7.71 16.07
N SER A 301 14.76 8.76 15.36
CA SER A 301 13.76 9.70 15.88
C SER A 301 12.44 9.02 16.17
N THR A 302 12.02 8.07 15.31
CA THR A 302 10.80 7.30 15.51
C THR A 302 10.91 6.40 16.75
N LEU A 303 12.03 5.71 16.95
CA LEU A 303 12.25 4.89 18.14
C LEU A 303 12.18 5.73 19.42
N GLU A 304 12.80 6.91 19.43
CA GLU A 304 12.73 7.85 20.56
C GLU A 304 11.29 8.30 20.85
N MET A 305 10.50 8.65 19.83
CA MET A 305 9.10 9.05 19.99
C MET A 305 8.24 7.89 20.49
N VAL A 306 8.45 6.68 20.00
CA VAL A 306 7.73 5.50 20.47
C VAL A 306 8.14 5.14 21.89
N GLY A 307 9.40 5.34 22.28
CA GLY A 307 9.85 5.19 23.67
C GLY A 307 9.10 6.10 24.64
N GLN A 308 8.80 7.32 24.21
CA GLN A 308 8.07 8.32 24.99
C GLN A 308 6.56 8.09 25.03
N HIS A 309 5.95 7.76 23.90
CA HIS A 309 4.49 7.80 23.70
C HIS A 309 3.87 6.47 23.29
N GLY A 310 4.67 5.45 22.98
CA GLY A 310 4.20 4.23 22.32
C GLY A 310 3.15 3.45 23.10
N LYS A 311 3.20 3.44 24.43
CA LYS A 311 2.17 2.78 25.26
C LYS A 311 0.81 3.45 25.11
N ASP A 312 0.77 4.77 25.07
CA ASP A 312 -0.47 5.54 24.88
C ASP A 312 -1.00 5.36 23.47
N TRP A 313 -0.11 5.27 22.48
CA TRP A 313 -0.48 4.99 21.09
C TRP A 313 -1.06 3.60 20.90
N VAL A 314 -0.51 2.58 21.58
CA VAL A 314 -1.08 1.22 21.61
C VAL A 314 -2.50 1.26 22.17
N LYS A 315 -2.71 1.98 23.29
CA LYS A 315 -4.05 2.15 23.89
C LYS A 315 -5.01 2.85 22.91
N ALA A 316 -4.59 3.95 22.29
CA ALA A 316 -5.38 4.69 21.29
C ALA A 316 -5.76 3.83 20.09
N ALA A 317 -4.85 2.96 19.63
CA ALA A 317 -5.11 2.02 18.56
C ALA A 317 -6.14 0.95 18.94
N GLU A 318 -6.05 0.39 20.17
CA GLU A 318 -7.05 -0.57 20.66
C GLU A 318 -8.44 0.08 20.86
N GLU A 319 -8.50 1.31 21.34
CA GLU A 319 -9.75 2.09 21.41
C GLU A 319 -10.37 2.24 20.01
N THR A 320 -9.56 2.57 18.99
CA THR A 320 -10.01 2.71 17.60
C THR A 320 -10.49 1.38 17.03
N ARG A 321 -9.80 0.28 17.31
CA ARG A 321 -10.18 -1.09 16.88
C ARG A 321 -11.50 -1.58 17.48
N ASN A 322 -11.87 -1.07 18.64
CA ASN A 322 -13.11 -1.41 19.32
C ASN A 322 -14.29 -0.54 18.88
N ASN A 323 -14.08 0.45 18.01
CA ASN A 323 -15.16 1.24 17.45
C ASN A 323 -16.03 0.38 16.52
N VAL A 324 -17.31 0.29 16.86
CA VAL A 324 -18.31 -0.41 16.03
C VAL A 324 -18.60 0.43 14.79
N LEU A 325 -18.37 -0.12 13.61
CA LEU A 325 -18.70 0.52 12.33
C LEU A 325 -20.08 0.13 11.80
N ALA A 326 -20.68 -0.95 12.31
CA ALA A 326 -21.97 -1.47 11.87
C ALA A 326 -23.03 -0.36 11.76
N GLY A 327 -23.64 -0.21 10.59
CA GLY A 327 -24.68 0.77 10.31
C GLY A 327 -24.24 2.25 10.32
N LYS A 328 -22.93 2.53 10.35
CA LYS A 328 -22.38 3.91 10.29
C LYS A 328 -21.89 4.26 8.90
N GLU A 329 -21.91 5.54 8.56
CA GLU A 329 -21.24 6.06 7.36
C GLU A 329 -19.72 6.01 7.57
N VAL A 330 -19.01 5.47 6.58
CA VAL A 330 -17.55 5.28 6.59
C VAL A 330 -16.95 5.89 5.34
N ASN A 331 -15.90 6.69 5.51
CA ASN A 331 -15.10 7.22 4.42
C ASN A 331 -14.11 6.14 3.96
N LEU A 332 -14.23 5.66 2.72
CA LEU A 332 -13.33 4.63 2.17
C LEU A 332 -12.08 5.22 1.52
N SER A 333 -12.19 6.42 0.96
CA SER A 333 -11.07 7.14 0.36
C SER A 333 -11.21 8.64 0.52
N TYR A 334 -10.10 9.36 0.32
CA TYR A 334 -10.01 10.80 0.46
C TYR A 334 -9.35 11.40 -0.79
N LYS A 335 -9.64 12.66 -1.06
CA LYS A 335 -8.94 13.51 -2.02
C LYS A 335 -8.88 14.94 -1.48
N HIS A 336 -7.94 15.73 -1.96
CA HIS A 336 -7.94 17.17 -1.67
C HIS A 336 -8.95 17.89 -2.58
N ASN A 337 -9.34 19.07 -2.19
CA ASN A 337 -10.16 19.98 -3.01
C ASN A 337 -9.25 20.98 -3.74
N ASP A 338 -9.87 21.83 -4.58
CA ASP A 338 -9.16 22.84 -5.38
C ASP A 338 -8.70 24.07 -4.56
N LYS A 339 -8.95 24.08 -3.25
CA LYS A 339 -8.51 25.16 -2.36
C LYS A 339 -7.07 24.92 -1.93
N SER A 340 -6.21 25.87 -2.24
CA SER A 340 -4.80 25.83 -1.85
C SER A 340 -4.42 27.07 -1.04
N ARG A 341 -3.33 26.97 -0.31
CA ARG A 341 -2.59 28.12 0.20
C ARG A 341 -1.21 28.15 -0.45
N LEU A 342 -0.63 29.33 -0.58
CA LEU A 342 0.75 29.45 -1.03
C LEU A 342 1.71 29.02 0.08
N ILE A 343 2.70 28.24 -0.28
CA ILE A 343 3.83 27.87 0.58
C ILE A 343 5.14 28.34 -0.04
N ASP A 344 6.11 28.66 0.82
CA ASP A 344 7.50 28.81 0.41
C ASP A 344 8.15 27.43 0.43
N PHE A 345 8.54 26.94 -0.76
CA PHE A 345 9.13 25.62 -0.92
C PHE A 345 10.60 25.74 -1.33
N PRO A 346 11.53 25.12 -0.59
CA PRO A 346 12.96 25.22 -0.87
C PRO A 346 13.35 24.38 -2.09
N GLY A 347 13.31 24.98 -3.25
CA GLY A 347 13.67 24.39 -4.53
C GLY A 347 15.05 24.85 -5.03
N TYR A 348 15.25 24.68 -6.32
CA TYR A 348 16.37 25.23 -7.07
C TYR A 348 15.84 26.03 -8.26
N LYS A 349 16.63 26.98 -8.73
CA LYS A 349 16.34 27.65 -10.01
C LYS A 349 16.20 26.60 -11.10
N TYR A 350 15.22 26.80 -11.99
CA TYR A 350 14.98 25.90 -13.11
C TYR A 350 14.64 26.67 -14.39
N LYS A 351 14.78 25.99 -15.52
CA LYS A 351 14.38 26.48 -16.84
C LYS A 351 13.60 25.39 -17.57
N ILE A 352 12.47 25.75 -18.14
CA ILE A 352 11.75 24.91 -19.08
C ILE A 352 12.26 25.23 -20.48
N GLN A 353 12.62 24.21 -21.24
CA GLN A 353 13.11 24.35 -22.60
C GLN A 353 12.62 23.21 -23.48
N LYS A 354 12.48 23.48 -24.78
CA LYS A 354 12.12 22.46 -25.78
C LYS A 354 13.27 21.48 -25.92
N SER A 355 12.98 20.17 -25.90
CA SER A 355 13.97 19.14 -26.18
C SER A 355 14.18 18.99 -27.66
N ASP A 356 15.42 19.06 -28.11
CA ASP A 356 15.81 18.78 -29.50
C ASP A 356 15.72 17.26 -29.83
N ILE A 357 15.58 16.41 -28.80
CA ILE A 357 15.51 14.95 -28.93
C ILE A 357 14.08 14.45 -29.02
N THR A 358 13.22 14.87 -28.06
CA THR A 358 11.85 14.35 -27.94
C THR A 358 10.81 15.33 -28.48
N GLY A 359 11.15 16.61 -28.64
CA GLY A 359 10.22 17.67 -28.98
C GLY A 359 9.28 18.11 -27.85
N GLU A 360 9.42 17.54 -26.68
CA GLU A 360 8.62 17.88 -25.48
C GLU A 360 9.28 19.00 -24.68
N ASP A 361 8.53 19.64 -23.79
CA ASP A 361 9.10 20.54 -22.81
C ASP A 361 9.78 19.73 -21.70
N VAL A 362 11.04 20.04 -21.42
CA VAL A 362 11.83 19.41 -20.38
C VAL A 362 12.30 20.47 -19.39
N ILE A 363 12.34 20.08 -18.10
CA ILE A 363 12.80 20.94 -17.04
C ILE A 363 14.28 20.68 -16.76
N LYS A 364 15.07 21.75 -16.67
CA LYS A 364 16.46 21.72 -16.26
C LYS A 364 16.62 22.46 -14.95
N TYR A 365 17.10 21.77 -13.91
CA TYR A 365 17.38 22.35 -12.61
C TYR A 365 18.85 22.79 -12.50
N PHE A 366 19.10 23.79 -11.64
CA PHE A 366 20.42 24.31 -11.31
C PHE A 366 20.67 24.12 -9.81
N PRO A 367 21.19 22.94 -9.37
CA PRO A 367 21.30 22.58 -7.95
C PRO A 367 22.31 23.43 -7.15
N ASP A 368 23.16 24.19 -7.81
CA ASP A 368 24.07 25.20 -7.24
C ASP A 368 23.39 26.56 -6.99
N GLN A 369 22.11 26.72 -7.40
CA GLN A 369 21.34 27.95 -7.27
C GLN A 369 20.03 27.68 -6.50
N PRO A 370 20.07 27.64 -5.14
CA PRO A 370 18.88 27.50 -4.32
C PRO A 370 17.90 28.66 -4.57
N GLU A 371 16.60 28.32 -4.66
CA GLU A 371 15.53 29.29 -4.90
C GLU A 371 14.27 28.85 -4.18
N ASN A 372 13.65 29.75 -3.40
CA ASN A 372 12.35 29.46 -2.80
C ASN A 372 11.23 29.62 -3.84
N TRP A 373 10.51 28.55 -4.09
CA TRP A 373 9.33 28.59 -4.94
C TRP A 373 8.10 28.97 -4.12
N LYS A 374 7.32 29.93 -4.62
CA LYS A 374 5.98 30.21 -4.11
C LYS A 374 4.98 29.38 -4.88
N VAL A 375 4.52 28.28 -4.29
CA VAL A 375 3.68 27.30 -4.97
C VAL A 375 2.42 26.98 -4.16
N PRO A 376 1.31 26.59 -4.82
CA PRO A 376 0.11 26.16 -4.13
C PRO A 376 0.33 24.86 -3.37
N PHE A 377 -0.31 24.74 -2.19
CA PHE A 377 -0.35 23.53 -1.41
C PHE A 377 -1.80 23.19 -1.07
N TYR A 378 -2.26 22.02 -1.57
CA TYR A 378 -3.61 21.51 -1.43
C TYR A 378 -3.68 20.55 -0.24
N GLU A 379 -4.07 21.05 0.92
CA GLU A 379 -4.02 20.25 2.17
C GLU A 379 -5.41 19.91 2.74
N VAL A 380 -6.48 20.52 2.23
CA VAL A 380 -7.83 20.26 2.72
C VAL A 380 -8.37 18.99 2.08
N LEU A 381 -8.47 17.95 2.89
CA LEU A 381 -8.99 16.65 2.48
C LEU A 381 -10.49 16.54 2.71
N TYR A 382 -11.18 15.87 1.79
CA TYR A 382 -12.57 15.45 1.95
C TYR A 382 -12.77 14.02 1.48
N ALA A 383 -13.86 13.39 1.93
CA ALA A 383 -14.18 12.03 1.52
C ALA A 383 -14.49 11.95 0.03
N ASP A 384 -13.74 11.14 -0.69
CA ASP A 384 -13.95 10.84 -2.11
C ASP A 384 -15.01 9.73 -2.31
N SER A 385 -15.02 8.74 -1.40
CA SER A 385 -16.01 7.67 -1.38
C SER A 385 -16.50 7.45 0.04
N LYS A 386 -17.84 7.48 0.20
CA LYS A 386 -18.53 7.21 1.47
C LYS A 386 -19.55 6.10 1.27
N VAL A 387 -19.63 5.21 2.24
CA VAL A 387 -20.61 4.12 2.24
C VAL A 387 -21.14 3.88 3.65
N MET A 388 -22.39 3.41 3.74
CA MET A 388 -22.92 2.85 4.98
C MET A 388 -22.33 1.46 5.18
N ALA A 389 -21.74 1.20 6.33
CA ALA A 389 -21.30 -0.15 6.70
C ALA A 389 -22.51 -1.09 6.83
N PRO A 390 -22.37 -2.39 6.49
CA PRO A 390 -23.43 -3.37 6.72
C PRO A 390 -23.76 -3.44 8.21
N LYS A 391 -24.97 -3.83 8.55
CA LYS A 391 -25.39 -3.96 9.96
C LYS A 391 -24.72 -5.14 10.66
N GLU A 392 -24.56 -6.25 9.96
CA GLU A 392 -23.99 -7.48 10.53
C GLU A 392 -22.70 -7.90 9.82
N GLY A 393 -22.63 -7.81 8.49
CA GLY A 393 -21.45 -8.20 7.73
C GLY A 393 -21.73 -8.57 6.29
N TYR A 394 -20.82 -9.39 5.72
CA TYR A 394 -20.86 -9.80 4.31
C TYR A 394 -21.06 -11.31 4.19
N ILE A 395 -21.90 -11.74 3.25
CA ILE A 395 -22.12 -13.14 2.89
C ILE A 395 -21.46 -13.40 1.54
N ILE A 396 -20.56 -14.36 1.50
CA ILE A 396 -19.84 -14.78 0.31
C ILE A 396 -20.35 -16.16 -0.11
N PRO A 397 -20.96 -16.30 -1.30
CA PRO A 397 -21.43 -17.59 -1.80
C PRO A 397 -20.33 -18.64 -1.89
N GLY A 398 -20.73 -19.93 -1.79
CA GLY A 398 -19.80 -21.06 -1.83
C GLY A 398 -18.91 -21.11 -3.07
N THR A 399 -19.39 -20.58 -4.21
CA THR A 399 -18.63 -20.45 -5.46
C THR A 399 -17.37 -19.61 -5.34
N HIS A 400 -17.35 -18.65 -4.41
CA HIS A 400 -16.20 -17.76 -4.18
C HIS A 400 -15.52 -18.02 -2.83
N ALA A 401 -16.14 -18.79 -1.95
CA ALA A 401 -15.70 -18.97 -0.57
C ALA A 401 -14.27 -19.51 -0.43
N LYS A 402 -13.79 -20.37 -1.35
CA LYS A 402 -12.45 -20.95 -1.27
C LYS A 402 -11.36 -19.88 -1.34
N TRP A 403 -11.29 -19.16 -2.44
CA TRP A 403 -10.22 -18.17 -2.65
C TRP A 403 -10.38 -16.95 -1.72
N VAL A 404 -11.64 -16.58 -1.36
CA VAL A 404 -11.87 -15.50 -0.38
C VAL A 404 -11.32 -15.89 0.99
N LYS A 405 -11.55 -17.13 1.48
CA LYS A 405 -10.97 -17.62 2.74
C LYS A 405 -9.45 -17.51 2.76
N GLU A 406 -8.80 -17.94 1.67
CA GLU A 406 -7.33 -17.84 1.53
C GLU A 406 -6.84 -16.40 1.72
N LYS A 407 -7.53 -15.42 1.10
CA LYS A 407 -7.20 -13.99 1.27
C LYS A 407 -7.50 -13.52 2.69
N LEU A 408 -8.66 -13.86 3.25
CA LEU A 408 -9.04 -13.47 4.63
C LEU A 408 -8.06 -14.00 5.68
N ASP A 409 -7.58 -15.23 5.52
CA ASP A 409 -6.60 -15.86 6.41
C ASP A 409 -5.26 -15.11 6.40
N ILE A 410 -4.80 -14.68 5.20
CA ILE A 410 -3.58 -13.87 5.06
C ILE A 410 -3.71 -12.54 5.82
N HIS A 411 -4.91 -11.94 5.81
CA HIS A 411 -5.18 -10.66 6.45
C HIS A 411 -5.68 -10.76 7.90
N GLY A 412 -5.80 -11.98 8.43
CA GLY A 412 -6.26 -12.25 9.81
C GLY A 412 -7.71 -11.83 10.06
N ILE A 413 -8.58 -11.92 9.04
CA ILE A 413 -10.00 -11.60 9.12
C ILE A 413 -10.78 -12.86 9.46
N ARG A 414 -11.62 -12.80 10.48
CA ARG A 414 -12.46 -13.93 10.93
C ARG A 414 -13.69 -14.07 10.03
N TYR A 415 -14.06 -15.31 9.78
CA TYR A 415 -15.27 -15.70 9.08
C TYR A 415 -15.87 -16.97 9.70
N GLN A 416 -17.11 -17.26 9.37
CA GLN A 416 -17.81 -18.47 9.80
C GLN A 416 -18.67 -19.04 8.68
N SER A 417 -19.07 -20.30 8.80
CA SER A 417 -19.99 -20.90 7.85
C SER A 417 -21.34 -20.18 7.89
N TRP A 418 -21.91 -19.92 6.72
CA TRP A 418 -23.27 -19.40 6.57
C TRP A 418 -24.24 -20.54 6.24
N LYS A 419 -25.38 -20.58 6.95
CA LYS A 419 -26.48 -21.52 6.67
C LYS A 419 -27.62 -20.73 6.03
N PRO A 420 -27.85 -20.92 4.71
CA PRO A 420 -28.96 -20.25 4.03
C PRO A 420 -30.31 -20.66 4.60
N SER A 421 -31.28 -19.75 4.66
CA SER A 421 -32.65 -20.01 5.09
C SER A 421 -33.55 -20.49 3.95
N GLY A 422 -33.05 -20.42 2.71
CA GLY A 422 -33.80 -20.75 1.49
C GLY A 422 -34.19 -19.50 0.68
N ASN A 423 -34.81 -18.52 1.32
CA ASN A 423 -35.08 -17.19 0.75
C ASN A 423 -34.55 -16.14 1.75
N ASP A 424 -33.28 -15.78 1.61
CA ASP A 424 -32.65 -14.77 2.47
C ASP A 424 -32.95 -13.37 1.90
N ARG A 425 -33.43 -12.44 2.74
CA ARG A 425 -33.57 -11.03 2.36
C ARG A 425 -32.32 -10.28 2.73
N LEU A 426 -31.53 -9.91 1.73
CA LEU A 426 -30.20 -9.33 1.86
C LEU A 426 -30.05 -8.08 0.99
N GLU A 427 -29.07 -7.25 1.31
CA GLU A 427 -28.70 -6.17 0.41
C GLU A 427 -27.82 -6.72 -0.72
N VAL A 428 -28.25 -6.45 -1.95
CA VAL A 428 -27.60 -6.82 -3.21
C VAL A 428 -27.07 -5.55 -3.86
N PHE A 429 -25.82 -5.55 -4.31
CA PHE A 429 -25.28 -4.44 -5.09
C PHE A 429 -25.46 -4.69 -6.58
N ARG A 430 -26.12 -3.73 -7.24
CA ARG A 430 -26.26 -3.71 -8.69
C ARG A 430 -25.50 -2.54 -9.29
N SER A 431 -24.61 -2.86 -10.21
CA SER A 431 -23.84 -1.86 -10.93
C SER A 431 -24.70 -1.15 -11.96
N THR A 432 -24.67 0.18 -11.94
CA THR A 432 -25.29 1.05 -12.95
C THR A 432 -24.31 1.43 -14.05
N THR A 433 -23.04 1.62 -13.70
CA THR A 433 -21.95 1.81 -14.66
C THR A 433 -20.79 0.92 -14.34
N LYS A 434 -20.02 0.57 -15.36
CA LYS A 434 -18.78 -0.21 -15.22
C LYS A 434 -17.77 0.21 -16.27
N GLU A 435 -16.51 0.25 -15.87
CA GLU A 435 -15.40 0.56 -16.76
C GLU A 435 -14.23 -0.38 -16.47
N PHE A 436 -13.93 -1.25 -17.43
CA PHE A 436 -12.76 -2.12 -17.39
C PHE A 436 -11.54 -1.34 -17.86
N ALA A 437 -10.42 -1.48 -17.13
CA ALA A 437 -9.17 -0.92 -17.60
C ALA A 437 -8.77 -1.50 -18.96
N LYS A 438 -8.25 -0.66 -19.84
CA LYS A 438 -7.85 -1.07 -21.21
C LYS A 438 -6.64 -2.00 -21.19
N THR A 439 -5.78 -1.89 -20.19
CA THR A 439 -4.56 -2.70 -20.01
C THR A 439 -4.55 -3.33 -18.63
N SER A 440 -3.82 -4.46 -18.49
CA SER A 440 -3.58 -5.07 -17.19
C SER A 440 -2.66 -4.20 -16.32
N PHE A 441 -2.85 -4.27 -15.01
CA PHE A 441 -2.01 -3.62 -14.01
C PHE A 441 -1.72 -4.61 -12.88
N GLU A 442 -0.44 -4.88 -12.62
CA GLU A 442 0.01 -5.83 -11.58
C GLU A 442 -0.67 -7.21 -11.70
N GLY A 443 -0.79 -7.71 -12.92
CA GLY A 443 -1.39 -9.00 -13.24
C GLY A 443 -2.92 -9.05 -13.27
N HIS A 444 -3.61 -7.93 -13.06
CA HIS A 444 -5.07 -7.83 -13.01
C HIS A 444 -5.63 -6.83 -14.02
N GLN A 445 -6.82 -7.11 -14.55
CA GLN A 445 -7.61 -6.12 -15.27
C GLN A 445 -8.52 -5.40 -14.26
N GLN A 446 -8.18 -4.15 -13.94
CA GLN A 446 -8.94 -3.37 -12.98
C GLN A 446 -10.35 -3.03 -13.50
N LEU A 447 -11.28 -2.87 -12.56
CA LEU A 447 -12.67 -2.53 -12.82
C LEU A 447 -13.13 -1.41 -11.88
N VAL A 448 -13.72 -0.37 -12.45
CA VAL A 448 -14.43 0.67 -11.69
C VAL A 448 -15.92 0.49 -11.90
N VAL A 449 -16.68 0.52 -10.82
CA VAL A 449 -18.13 0.41 -10.85
C VAL A 449 -18.80 1.54 -10.06
N THR A 450 -20.00 1.96 -10.52
CA THR A 450 -20.95 2.70 -9.70
C THR A 450 -22.23 1.90 -9.56
N GLY A 451 -22.99 2.12 -8.51
CA GLY A 451 -24.21 1.37 -8.25
C GLY A 451 -24.73 1.58 -6.83
N SER A 452 -25.70 0.79 -6.45
CA SER A 452 -26.31 0.89 -5.13
C SER A 452 -26.65 -0.47 -4.54
N TRP A 453 -26.72 -0.51 -3.22
CA TRP A 453 -27.23 -1.62 -2.45
C TRP A 453 -28.75 -1.51 -2.30
N ALA A 454 -29.48 -2.59 -2.53
CA ALA A 454 -30.92 -2.68 -2.34
C ALA A 454 -31.31 -4.03 -1.73
N ASN A 455 -32.37 -4.05 -0.93
CA ASN A 455 -32.86 -5.30 -0.35
C ASN A 455 -33.59 -6.16 -1.42
N GLU A 456 -33.09 -7.37 -1.61
CA GLU A 456 -33.66 -8.35 -2.52
C GLU A 456 -33.80 -9.73 -1.82
N GLU A 457 -34.69 -10.56 -2.31
CA GLU A 457 -34.71 -11.98 -1.95
C GLU A 457 -33.69 -12.73 -2.80
N VAL A 458 -32.77 -13.43 -2.14
CA VAL A 458 -31.72 -14.18 -2.82
C VAL A 458 -31.71 -15.64 -2.34
N LYS A 459 -31.40 -16.54 -3.28
CA LYS A 459 -31.16 -17.95 -2.98
C LYS A 459 -29.67 -18.20 -2.96
N ILE A 460 -29.13 -18.49 -1.79
CA ILE A 460 -27.71 -18.79 -1.61
C ILE A 460 -27.53 -20.31 -1.52
N ALA A 461 -26.67 -20.87 -2.38
CA ALA A 461 -26.33 -22.28 -2.33
C ALA A 461 -25.49 -22.61 -1.05
N PRO A 462 -25.54 -23.87 -0.58
CA PRO A 462 -24.72 -24.35 0.53
C PRO A 462 -23.22 -24.08 0.31
N GLY A 463 -22.46 -23.94 1.39
CA GLY A 463 -21.01 -23.68 1.33
C GLY A 463 -20.63 -22.20 1.42
N ALA A 464 -21.60 -21.29 1.56
CA ALA A 464 -21.35 -19.88 1.79
C ALA A 464 -20.67 -19.62 3.14
N ILE A 465 -19.98 -18.48 3.23
CA ILE A 465 -19.38 -17.98 4.47
C ILE A 465 -19.93 -16.60 4.82
N PHE A 466 -19.89 -16.29 6.10
CA PHE A 466 -20.25 -14.99 6.66
C PHE A 466 -19.00 -14.34 7.28
N VAL A 467 -18.75 -13.09 6.92
CA VAL A 467 -17.68 -12.25 7.46
C VAL A 467 -18.33 -11.17 8.32
N PRO A 468 -18.33 -11.30 9.67
CA PRO A 468 -18.93 -10.30 10.54
C PRO A 468 -18.16 -8.99 10.46
N ILE A 469 -18.88 -7.85 10.43
CA ILE A 469 -18.26 -6.52 10.49
C ILE A 469 -17.78 -6.19 11.91
N GLU A 470 -18.38 -6.78 12.92
CA GLU A 470 -18.01 -6.57 14.32
C GLU A 470 -16.75 -7.35 14.69
N GLN A 471 -15.63 -6.84 14.21
CA GLN A 471 -14.29 -7.33 14.53
C GLN A 471 -13.25 -6.21 14.35
N LYS A 472 -12.06 -6.40 14.95
CA LYS A 472 -10.97 -5.40 15.00
C LYS A 472 -10.55 -4.83 13.64
N ARG A 473 -10.90 -5.50 12.52
CA ARG A 473 -10.50 -5.15 11.15
C ARG A 473 -11.68 -4.69 10.29
N ALA A 474 -12.72 -4.15 10.91
CA ALA A 474 -13.94 -3.73 10.23
C ALA A 474 -13.67 -2.81 9.02
N PHE A 475 -12.77 -1.82 9.17
CA PHE A 475 -12.42 -0.92 8.08
C PHE A 475 -11.72 -1.64 6.93
N LEU A 476 -10.78 -2.54 7.22
CA LEU A 476 -10.12 -3.35 6.19
C LEU A 476 -11.11 -4.27 5.46
N ILE A 477 -12.08 -4.87 6.19
CA ILE A 477 -13.13 -5.70 5.59
C ILE A 477 -13.95 -4.89 4.58
N MET A 478 -14.31 -3.65 4.92
CA MET A 478 -15.01 -2.77 3.99
C MET A 478 -14.16 -2.43 2.77
N GLN A 479 -12.86 -2.21 2.94
CA GLN A 479 -11.95 -1.99 1.82
C GLN A 479 -11.90 -3.18 0.85
N PHE A 480 -12.08 -4.42 1.33
CA PHE A 480 -12.16 -5.60 0.47
C PHE A 480 -13.50 -5.77 -0.24
N PHE A 481 -14.61 -5.58 0.49
CA PHE A 481 -15.92 -6.01 0.02
C PHE A 481 -16.83 -4.90 -0.50
N GLU A 482 -16.48 -3.63 -0.27
CA GLU A 482 -17.25 -2.54 -0.87
C GLU A 482 -16.85 -2.36 -2.34
N PRO A 483 -17.79 -2.59 -3.30
CA PRO A 483 -17.45 -2.57 -4.72
C PRO A 483 -16.81 -1.26 -5.19
N VAL A 484 -17.18 -0.15 -4.57
CA VAL A 484 -16.71 1.20 -4.90
C VAL A 484 -15.37 1.57 -4.22
N ALA A 485 -14.85 0.72 -3.33
CA ALA A 485 -13.54 0.96 -2.73
C ALA A 485 -12.42 0.76 -3.77
N LYS A 486 -11.44 1.68 -3.77
CA LYS A 486 -10.38 1.74 -4.80
C LYS A 486 -9.47 0.51 -4.85
N ASP A 487 -9.44 -0.29 -3.78
CA ASP A 487 -8.61 -1.50 -3.65
C ASP A 487 -9.43 -2.74 -3.31
N SER A 488 -10.75 -2.70 -3.59
CA SER A 488 -11.63 -3.85 -3.36
C SER A 488 -11.33 -5.02 -4.29
N PHE A 489 -11.84 -6.19 -3.96
CA PHE A 489 -11.81 -7.34 -4.85
C PHE A 489 -12.49 -7.06 -6.20
N VAL A 490 -13.48 -6.17 -6.25
CA VAL A 490 -14.07 -5.71 -7.52
C VAL A 490 -13.06 -4.86 -8.28
N SER A 491 -12.50 -3.86 -7.62
CA SER A 491 -11.52 -2.95 -8.26
C SER A 491 -10.29 -3.70 -8.79
N TRP A 492 -9.83 -4.74 -8.09
CA TRP A 492 -8.75 -5.61 -8.55
C TRP A 492 -9.19 -6.68 -9.55
N GLY A 493 -10.45 -6.69 -9.98
CA GLY A 493 -10.93 -7.58 -11.06
C GLY A 493 -11.21 -9.02 -10.65
N PHE A 494 -11.19 -9.37 -9.36
CA PHE A 494 -11.50 -10.73 -8.90
C PHE A 494 -12.93 -11.17 -9.24
N PHE A 495 -13.81 -10.21 -9.49
CA PHE A 495 -15.24 -10.45 -9.82
C PHE A 495 -15.60 -9.98 -11.25
N ASN A 496 -14.64 -9.72 -12.12
CA ASN A 496 -14.90 -9.28 -13.49
C ASN A 496 -15.97 -10.11 -14.23
N PRO A 497 -15.99 -11.46 -14.12
CA PRO A 497 -17.01 -12.27 -14.79
C PRO A 497 -18.47 -11.91 -14.45
N ALA A 498 -18.75 -11.34 -13.26
CA ALA A 498 -20.08 -10.91 -12.87
C ALA A 498 -20.57 -9.64 -13.64
N PHE A 499 -19.63 -8.91 -14.20
CA PHE A 499 -19.85 -7.65 -14.91
C PHE A 499 -19.68 -7.79 -16.43
N GLU A 500 -19.49 -9.00 -16.95
CA GLU A 500 -19.38 -9.30 -18.36
C GLU A 500 -20.69 -9.92 -18.87
N PRO A 501 -21.22 -9.49 -20.04
CA PRO A 501 -22.35 -10.18 -20.65
C PRO A 501 -21.93 -11.60 -21.08
N LYS A 502 -22.76 -12.60 -20.79
CA LYS A 502 -22.44 -14.00 -21.11
C LYS A 502 -23.37 -14.59 -22.17
N GLU A 503 -24.56 -14.03 -22.33
CA GLU A 503 -25.53 -14.44 -23.32
C GLU A 503 -26.02 -13.24 -24.12
N TYR A 504 -26.53 -13.44 -25.28
CA TYR A 504 -26.99 -12.40 -26.20
C TYR A 504 -28.22 -12.88 -26.99
N MET A 505 -28.94 -11.95 -27.55
CA MET A 505 -30.04 -12.20 -28.44
C MET A 505 -29.70 -11.65 -29.83
N GLU A 506 -29.80 -12.51 -30.85
CA GLU A 506 -29.56 -12.09 -32.22
C GLU A 506 -30.59 -11.06 -32.69
N LYS A 507 -30.18 -10.13 -33.56
CA LYS A 507 -31.03 -9.03 -34.01
C LYS A 507 -32.31 -9.52 -34.68
N TYR A 508 -32.24 -10.60 -35.46
CA TYR A 508 -33.42 -11.16 -36.13
C TYR A 508 -34.40 -11.79 -35.13
N VAL A 509 -33.90 -12.40 -34.05
CA VAL A 509 -34.77 -12.92 -32.97
C VAL A 509 -35.42 -11.78 -32.22
N LEU A 510 -34.63 -10.73 -31.91
CA LEU A 510 -35.14 -9.59 -31.17
C LEU A 510 -36.25 -8.86 -31.91
N GLU A 511 -36.15 -8.73 -33.24
CA GLU A 511 -37.16 -8.04 -34.04
C GLU A 511 -38.56 -8.61 -33.84
N ASP A 512 -38.68 -9.94 -33.83
CA ASP A 512 -39.97 -10.62 -33.61
C ASP A 512 -40.39 -10.56 -32.14
N VAL A 513 -39.44 -10.75 -31.21
CA VAL A 513 -39.72 -10.64 -29.76
C VAL A 513 -40.16 -9.21 -29.40
N ALA A 514 -39.51 -8.18 -29.95
CA ALA A 514 -39.85 -6.79 -29.67
C ALA A 514 -41.25 -6.44 -30.20
N LYS A 515 -41.63 -6.92 -31.39
CA LYS A 515 -42.99 -6.76 -31.95
C LYS A 515 -44.04 -7.39 -31.05
N GLU A 516 -43.77 -8.58 -30.52
CA GLU A 516 -44.67 -9.22 -29.59
C GLU A 516 -44.79 -8.47 -28.27
N MET A 517 -43.65 -8.04 -27.69
CA MET A 517 -43.63 -7.24 -26.47
C MET A 517 -44.35 -5.89 -26.60
N LEU A 518 -44.30 -5.26 -27.77
CA LEU A 518 -45.01 -4.00 -28.01
C LEU A 518 -46.54 -4.12 -28.06
N LYS A 519 -47.11 -5.34 -28.08
CA LYS A 519 -48.54 -5.56 -27.88
C LYS A 519 -48.96 -5.28 -26.44
N ASP A 520 -48.03 -5.38 -25.47
CA ASP A 520 -48.28 -4.93 -24.10
C ASP A 520 -48.24 -3.37 -24.07
N LYS A 521 -49.39 -2.80 -23.63
CA LYS A 521 -49.58 -1.36 -23.58
C LYS A 521 -48.53 -0.63 -22.70
N ASN A 522 -48.08 -1.29 -21.61
CA ASN A 522 -47.12 -0.70 -20.70
C ASN A 522 -45.69 -0.65 -21.33
N VAL A 523 -45.28 -1.76 -21.96
CA VAL A 523 -44.01 -1.83 -22.69
C VAL A 523 -44.00 -0.83 -23.84
N ALA A 524 -45.10 -0.74 -24.62
CA ALA A 524 -45.21 0.22 -25.71
C ALA A 524 -45.16 1.67 -25.23
N ALA A 525 -45.85 2.00 -24.13
CA ALA A 525 -45.81 3.34 -23.54
C ALA A 525 -44.40 3.71 -23.03
N GLU A 526 -43.72 2.80 -22.34
CA GLU A 526 -42.35 2.99 -21.84
C GLU A 526 -41.38 3.17 -23.01
N PHE A 527 -41.45 2.33 -24.04
CA PHE A 527 -40.59 2.45 -25.22
C PHE A 527 -40.80 3.78 -25.93
N LYS A 528 -42.07 4.19 -26.13
CA LYS A 528 -42.40 5.52 -26.72
C LYS A 528 -41.87 6.65 -25.86
N GLN A 529 -41.91 6.54 -24.53
CA GLN A 529 -41.32 7.56 -23.64
C GLN A 529 -39.80 7.60 -23.76
N ARG A 530 -39.13 6.46 -23.83
CA ARG A 530 -37.67 6.36 -24.01
C ARG A 530 -37.22 6.91 -25.35
N LEU A 531 -37.98 6.78 -26.40
CA LEU A 531 -37.70 7.35 -27.73
C LEU A 531 -37.64 8.88 -27.75
N LYS A 532 -38.12 9.57 -26.71
CA LYS A 532 -37.98 11.03 -26.57
C LYS A 532 -36.57 11.44 -26.12
N ASP A 533 -35.79 10.51 -25.59
CA ASP A 533 -34.37 10.70 -25.27
C ASP A 533 -33.56 10.51 -26.56
N ASP A 534 -32.86 11.54 -26.97
CA ASP A 534 -32.04 11.57 -28.20
C ASP A 534 -30.94 10.51 -28.19
N ALA A 535 -30.31 10.27 -27.05
CA ALA A 535 -29.24 9.26 -26.90
C ALA A 535 -29.81 7.86 -27.12
N PHE A 536 -30.97 7.54 -26.53
CA PHE A 536 -31.64 6.27 -26.70
C PHE A 536 -32.21 6.09 -28.11
N SER A 537 -32.87 7.13 -28.66
CA SER A 537 -33.55 7.05 -29.96
C SER A 537 -32.59 6.85 -31.13
N LYS A 538 -31.38 7.40 -31.05
CA LYS A 538 -30.33 7.31 -32.06
C LYS A 538 -29.41 6.09 -31.90
N ASP A 539 -29.48 5.37 -30.79
CA ASP A 539 -28.63 4.22 -30.50
C ASP A 539 -29.39 2.89 -30.65
N PRO A 540 -29.18 2.13 -31.75
CA PRO A 540 -29.79 0.82 -31.95
C PRO A 540 -29.46 -0.18 -30.84
N ALA A 541 -28.26 -0.10 -30.22
CA ALA A 541 -27.85 -1.02 -29.16
C ALA A 541 -28.65 -0.78 -27.89
N GLN A 542 -28.90 0.47 -27.51
CA GLN A 542 -29.75 0.77 -26.35
C GLN A 542 -31.19 0.34 -26.56
N ARG A 543 -31.73 0.46 -27.79
CA ARG A 543 -33.08 -0.02 -28.13
C ARG A 543 -33.16 -1.55 -28.11
N HIS A 544 -32.12 -2.24 -28.58
CA HIS A 544 -31.98 -3.69 -28.49
C HIS A 544 -31.99 -4.12 -27.02
N ASP A 545 -31.14 -3.50 -26.20
CA ASP A 545 -30.99 -3.80 -24.78
C ASP A 545 -32.28 -3.58 -23.98
N PHE A 546 -33.10 -2.58 -24.36
CA PHE A 546 -34.40 -2.30 -23.76
C PHE A 546 -35.36 -3.51 -23.80
N PHE A 547 -35.45 -4.18 -24.94
CA PHE A 547 -36.32 -5.36 -25.10
C PHE A 547 -35.65 -6.61 -24.51
N TYR A 548 -34.35 -6.81 -24.72
CA TYR A 548 -33.64 -7.98 -24.21
C TYR A 548 -33.68 -8.04 -22.69
N ARG A 549 -33.55 -6.93 -22.00
CA ARG A 549 -33.65 -6.86 -20.53
C ARG A 549 -35.05 -7.23 -20.00
N LYS A 550 -36.07 -7.13 -20.82
CA LYS A 550 -37.45 -7.51 -20.46
C LYS A 550 -37.80 -8.96 -20.84
N HIS A 551 -36.94 -9.60 -21.61
CA HIS A 551 -37.14 -10.98 -22.02
C HIS A 551 -36.80 -11.97 -20.89
N ALA A 552 -37.51 -13.10 -20.83
CA ALA A 552 -37.32 -14.14 -19.82
C ALA A 552 -35.92 -14.79 -19.83
N SER A 553 -35.19 -14.68 -20.95
CA SER A 553 -33.80 -15.15 -21.06
C SER A 553 -32.77 -14.15 -20.56
N TRP A 554 -33.20 -12.97 -20.10
CA TRP A 554 -32.25 -12.01 -19.53
C TRP A 554 -31.56 -12.60 -18.29
N ASP A 555 -30.22 -12.50 -18.23
CA ASP A 555 -29.46 -12.88 -17.04
C ASP A 555 -29.63 -11.82 -15.93
N VAL A 556 -30.49 -12.12 -14.98
CA VAL A 556 -30.76 -11.27 -13.81
C VAL A 556 -29.55 -11.10 -12.89
N LYS A 557 -28.49 -11.93 -13.07
CA LYS A 557 -27.24 -11.84 -12.33
C LYS A 557 -26.20 -10.93 -13.01
N TYR A 558 -26.46 -10.51 -14.24
CA TYR A 558 -25.57 -9.57 -14.93
C TYR A 558 -25.50 -8.24 -14.20
N ASN A 559 -24.29 -7.71 -14.01
CA ASN A 559 -24.00 -6.52 -13.21
C ASN A 559 -24.42 -6.64 -11.73
N MET A 560 -24.63 -7.84 -11.23
CA MET A 560 -24.88 -8.12 -9.83
C MET A 560 -23.59 -8.57 -9.15
N TYR A 561 -23.13 -7.80 -8.16
CA TYR A 561 -21.98 -8.20 -7.35
C TYR A 561 -22.32 -9.46 -6.53
N PRO A 562 -21.53 -10.55 -6.63
CA PRO A 562 -21.88 -11.82 -6.00
C PRO A 562 -21.42 -11.90 -4.53
N VAL A 563 -21.47 -10.80 -3.81
CA VAL A 563 -21.31 -10.73 -2.35
C VAL A 563 -22.48 -9.91 -1.82
N PHE A 564 -23.06 -10.33 -0.72
CA PHE A 564 -24.26 -9.72 -0.15
C PHE A 564 -23.93 -9.07 1.20
N ARG A 565 -24.68 -8.03 1.57
CA ARG A 565 -24.67 -7.45 2.92
C ARG A 565 -25.84 -7.96 3.74
N LYS A 566 -25.59 -8.14 5.05
CA LYS A 566 -26.60 -8.45 6.05
C LYS A 566 -26.69 -7.37 7.12
#